data_a350d946413b4673ee6d90549ae33470
#
_entry.id   a350d946413b4673ee6d90549ae33470
#
_cell.length_a   1.000
_cell.length_b   1.000
_cell.length_c   1.000
_cell.angle_alpha   90.00
_cell.angle_beta   90.00
_cell.angle_gamma   90.00
#
_symmetry.space_group_name_H-M   'P 1'
#
loop_
_entity.id
_entity.type
_entity.pdbx_description
1 polymer ?
#
loop_
_entity_poly.entity_id
_entity_poly.type
_entity_poly.pdbx_seq_one_letter_code
_entity_poly.pdbx_strand_id
1 'polypeptide(L)'
;MATWQLKREGRDTLIQAGSAVAKGKIVEARDAPRLLEAILRPGDRVCLEGDNQKQADLLSAALLAVDPAKVNNLHMVQSGVVLPEHLDVFERGIAKKLDYAYSGPQSARIAMMLFGGKIELGAVHTYLELFARYFIDLTPNVALIAAVSADRDGNLYTGPNTEDTPTVVEATAFKDGIVVAQVNQIVDKVPRVDIPADRVHFIVEAEKPFFVEPLFTRDPAAITEGQILTAMLAIKGIYAAYGVQRLNHGIGFSTAAIELLLPTYGERLGLKGKVASRFALNPHPALIPAIESGWVTQIHSFGSEVGMEDYIRARSDIYFTGADGALRSNRAFSQTAGLYACDMFIGSTLQIDLQGNSSTVTTSRIAGFGGAPNMGADARGRRHPSEPWLKAGQEADPDGQPLLRRGRKLVVQIGETFGEKNVPLFVEKLDAVELADKLKLDLAPVMIYGDDVTHIVTEEGIANLLLCRTSDEREQAIRGVAGYTDVGRGRDKRQVQNLRERGVIRRPEDLGIDPLDADRSMLAARSIKDLVRWSGGLYTPPSKFRNW
;
A
#
# COMPACT_ATOMS: atom_id res chain seq x y z
N MET A 1 -1.51 -42.90 -3.34
CA MET A 1 -2.51 -41.86 -3.00
C MET A 1 -2.05 -40.54 -3.55
N ALA A 2 -2.93 -39.74 -4.15
CA ALA A 2 -2.53 -38.40 -4.64
C ALA A 2 -2.21 -37.48 -3.45
N THR A 3 -1.17 -36.63 -3.59
CA THR A 3 -0.73 -35.72 -2.52
C THR A 3 -1.85 -34.84 -1.97
N TRP A 4 -2.78 -34.40 -2.82
CA TRP A 4 -3.94 -33.59 -2.43
C TRP A 4 -4.96 -34.37 -1.60
N GLN A 5 -5.15 -35.67 -1.87
CA GLN A 5 -6.03 -36.53 -1.07
C GLN A 5 -5.50 -36.67 0.36
N LEU A 6 -4.20 -36.88 0.54
CA LEU A 6 -3.57 -36.93 1.86
C LEU A 6 -3.70 -35.62 2.63
N LYS A 7 -3.56 -34.48 1.94
CA LYS A 7 -3.77 -33.18 2.56
C LYS A 7 -5.20 -32.98 3.03
N ARG A 8 -6.16 -33.38 2.21
CA ARG A 8 -7.59 -33.30 2.56
C ARG A 8 -7.94 -34.16 3.77
N GLU A 9 -7.51 -35.42 3.80
CA GLU A 9 -7.68 -36.31 4.94
C GLU A 9 -7.04 -35.76 6.22
N GLY A 10 -5.83 -35.18 6.10
CA GLY A 10 -5.16 -34.50 7.20
C GLY A 10 -5.95 -33.28 7.71
N ARG A 11 -6.45 -32.44 6.81
CA ARG A 11 -7.31 -31.31 7.15
C ARG A 11 -8.59 -31.76 7.87
N ASP A 12 -9.28 -32.76 7.33
CA ASP A 12 -10.54 -33.24 7.89
C ASP A 12 -10.33 -33.77 9.32
N THR A 13 -9.21 -34.43 9.58
CA THR A 13 -8.80 -34.85 10.94
C THR A 13 -8.62 -33.63 11.88
N LEU A 14 -8.00 -32.55 11.40
CA LEU A 14 -7.83 -31.34 12.19
C LEU A 14 -9.16 -30.62 12.45
N ILE A 15 -10.02 -30.53 11.44
CA ILE A 15 -11.39 -29.99 11.60
C ILE A 15 -12.18 -30.78 12.64
N GLN A 16 -12.10 -32.12 12.62
CA GLN A 16 -12.73 -32.95 13.63
C GLN A 16 -12.18 -32.66 15.04
N ALA A 17 -10.87 -32.49 15.19
CA ALA A 17 -10.26 -32.11 16.46
C ALA A 17 -10.73 -30.73 16.94
N GLY A 18 -10.78 -29.75 16.07
CA GLY A 18 -11.31 -28.41 16.36
C GLY A 18 -12.79 -28.40 16.71
N SER A 19 -13.58 -29.27 16.07
CA SER A 19 -15.02 -29.40 16.35
C SER A 19 -15.34 -29.89 17.78
N ALA A 20 -14.38 -30.49 18.45
CA ALA A 20 -14.53 -30.85 19.86
C ALA A 20 -14.55 -29.62 20.80
N VAL A 21 -14.07 -28.47 20.33
CA VAL A 21 -14.07 -27.20 21.05
C VAL A 21 -15.25 -26.33 20.64
N ALA A 22 -15.88 -26.60 19.49
CA ALA A 22 -16.90 -25.77 18.88
C ALA A 22 -18.32 -26.30 19.15
N LYS A 23 -19.31 -25.40 19.09
CA LYS A 23 -20.74 -25.72 18.98
C LYS A 23 -21.17 -25.46 17.52
N GLY A 24 -21.19 -26.52 16.71
CA GLY A 24 -21.23 -26.36 15.25
C GLY A 24 -19.95 -25.70 14.73
N LYS A 25 -20.06 -24.54 14.12
CA LYS A 25 -18.89 -23.75 13.71
C LYS A 25 -18.47 -22.71 14.76
N ILE A 26 -19.31 -22.42 15.75
CA ILE A 26 -19.10 -21.33 16.69
C ILE A 26 -18.22 -21.77 17.85
N VAL A 27 -17.18 -21.00 18.14
CA VAL A 27 -16.25 -21.20 19.26
C VAL A 27 -16.31 -19.96 20.17
N GLU A 28 -16.39 -20.19 21.48
CA GLU A 28 -16.35 -19.09 22.45
C GLU A 28 -14.96 -18.43 22.44
N ALA A 29 -14.89 -17.10 22.55
CA ALA A 29 -13.62 -16.35 22.45
C ALA A 29 -12.54 -16.88 23.40
N ARG A 30 -12.91 -17.27 24.64
CA ARG A 30 -11.97 -17.84 25.63
C ARG A 30 -11.38 -19.21 25.21
N ASP A 31 -12.05 -19.95 24.33
CA ASP A 31 -11.63 -21.25 23.84
C ASP A 31 -10.84 -21.17 22.52
N ALA A 32 -10.70 -19.98 21.94
CA ALA A 32 -9.95 -19.76 20.71
C ALA A 32 -8.50 -20.29 20.77
N PRO A 33 -7.72 -20.11 21.85
CA PRO A 33 -6.40 -20.71 21.94
C PRO A 33 -6.43 -22.24 21.87
N ARG A 34 -7.40 -22.90 22.50
CA ARG A 34 -7.57 -24.36 22.47
C ARG A 34 -7.94 -24.84 21.06
N LEU A 35 -8.79 -24.09 20.34
CA LEU A 35 -9.08 -24.34 18.94
C LEU A 35 -7.80 -24.32 18.12
N LEU A 36 -6.99 -23.25 18.26
CA LEU A 36 -5.75 -23.10 17.51
C LEU A 36 -4.75 -24.23 17.82
N GLU A 37 -4.62 -24.64 19.08
CA GLU A 37 -3.80 -25.81 19.46
C GLU A 37 -4.31 -27.13 18.83
N ALA A 38 -5.61 -27.26 18.60
CA ALA A 38 -6.20 -28.45 17.98
C ALA A 38 -5.94 -28.53 16.47
N ILE A 39 -5.92 -27.36 15.77
CA ILE A 39 -5.86 -27.31 14.30
C ILE A 39 -4.49 -26.96 13.74
N LEU A 40 -3.58 -26.36 14.52
CA LEU A 40 -2.23 -26.01 14.09
C LEU A 40 -1.23 -27.15 14.37
N ARG A 41 -0.23 -27.22 13.51
CA ARG A 41 0.92 -28.13 13.65
C ARG A 41 2.23 -27.33 13.58
N PRO A 42 3.29 -27.79 14.24
CA PRO A 42 4.61 -27.19 14.09
C PRO A 42 5.01 -27.04 12.63
N GLY A 43 5.47 -25.84 12.25
CA GLY A 43 5.90 -25.52 10.88
C GLY A 43 4.79 -25.18 9.90
N ASP A 44 3.53 -25.12 10.33
CA ASP A 44 2.43 -24.69 9.46
C ASP A 44 2.61 -23.25 8.98
N ARG A 45 2.14 -22.98 7.75
CA ARG A 45 1.96 -21.64 7.25
C ARG A 45 0.64 -21.07 7.74
N VAL A 46 0.72 -19.93 8.42
CA VAL A 46 -0.45 -19.25 8.98
C VAL A 46 -0.56 -17.86 8.33
N CYS A 47 -1.70 -17.62 7.68
CA CYS A 47 -2.09 -16.28 7.28
C CYS A 47 -2.92 -15.67 8.41
N LEU A 48 -2.39 -14.59 8.99
CA LEU A 48 -3.11 -13.79 9.96
C LEU A 48 -3.52 -12.49 9.28
N GLU A 49 -4.82 -12.26 9.11
CA GLU A 49 -5.31 -11.06 8.44
C GLU A 49 -4.99 -9.84 9.29
N GLY A 50 -4.15 -8.99 8.76
CA GLY A 50 -3.62 -7.81 9.40
C GLY A 50 -3.34 -6.75 8.35
N ASP A 51 -4.30 -6.52 7.44
CA ASP A 51 -4.20 -5.41 6.51
C ASP A 51 -4.43 -4.08 7.23
N ASN A 52 -4.29 -2.96 6.54
CA ASN A 52 -4.38 -1.64 7.14
C ASN A 52 -5.75 -1.35 7.75
N GLN A 53 -6.79 -2.05 7.33
CA GLN A 53 -8.19 -1.71 7.56
C GLN A 53 -8.89 -2.69 8.48
N LYS A 54 -8.44 -3.94 8.53
CA LYS A 54 -9.01 -4.99 9.38
C LYS A 54 -7.90 -5.80 10.02
N GLN A 55 -7.98 -5.95 11.32
CA GLN A 55 -7.03 -6.73 12.09
C GLN A 55 -7.76 -7.91 12.75
N ALA A 56 -7.30 -9.12 12.53
CA ALA A 56 -7.77 -10.28 13.27
C ALA A 56 -7.16 -10.27 14.70
N ASP A 57 -7.43 -9.22 15.45
CA ASP A 57 -6.78 -8.89 16.73
C ASP A 57 -7.11 -9.90 17.85
N LEU A 58 -8.36 -10.37 17.94
CA LEU A 58 -8.73 -11.44 18.87
C LEU A 58 -7.97 -12.72 18.53
N LEU A 59 -7.92 -13.10 17.24
CA LEU A 59 -7.23 -14.32 16.81
C LEU A 59 -5.70 -14.16 16.93
N SER A 60 -5.16 -12.93 16.79
CA SER A 60 -3.75 -12.61 17.08
C SER A 60 -3.42 -12.88 18.56
N ALA A 61 -4.27 -12.38 19.46
CA ALA A 61 -4.13 -12.61 20.89
C ALA A 61 -4.30 -14.11 21.25
N ALA A 62 -5.23 -14.79 20.61
CA ALA A 62 -5.44 -16.22 20.80
C ALA A 62 -4.21 -17.04 20.32
N LEU A 63 -3.63 -16.70 19.17
CA LEU A 63 -2.41 -17.33 18.67
C LEU A 63 -1.23 -17.08 19.62
N LEU A 64 -1.12 -15.87 20.18
CA LEU A 64 -0.09 -15.58 21.18
C LEU A 64 -0.28 -16.41 22.47
N ALA A 65 -1.49 -16.83 22.80
CA ALA A 65 -1.82 -17.58 24.02
C ALA A 65 -1.62 -19.11 23.92
N VAL A 66 -1.32 -19.66 22.73
CA VAL A 66 -1.07 -21.10 22.57
C VAL A 66 0.19 -21.55 23.30
N ASP A 67 0.24 -22.83 23.64
CA ASP A 67 1.43 -23.46 24.23
C ASP A 67 2.53 -23.66 23.15
N PRO A 68 3.69 -22.99 23.25
CA PRO A 68 4.77 -23.14 22.28
C PRO A 68 5.39 -24.54 22.24
N ALA A 69 5.13 -25.38 23.24
CA ALA A 69 5.53 -26.78 23.17
C ALA A 69 4.68 -27.60 22.17
N LYS A 70 3.44 -27.15 21.90
CA LYS A 70 2.51 -27.79 20.97
C LYS A 70 2.53 -27.12 19.58
N VAL A 71 2.57 -25.79 19.56
CA VAL A 71 2.50 -24.98 18.34
C VAL A 71 3.76 -24.12 18.28
N ASN A 72 4.65 -24.42 17.34
CA ASN A 72 5.92 -23.70 17.19
C ASN A 72 6.43 -23.74 15.74
N ASN A 73 7.49 -22.98 15.48
CA ASN A 73 8.13 -22.88 14.18
C ASN A 73 7.17 -22.46 13.05
N LEU A 74 6.07 -21.77 13.35
CA LEU A 74 5.13 -21.32 12.34
C LEU A 74 5.80 -20.40 11.33
N HIS A 75 5.36 -20.50 10.08
CA HIS A 75 5.71 -19.59 9.01
C HIS A 75 4.54 -18.63 8.80
N MET A 76 4.70 -17.38 9.26
CA MET A 76 3.68 -16.34 9.12
C MET A 76 3.73 -15.78 7.69
N VAL A 77 2.58 -15.76 7.01
CA VAL A 77 2.42 -15.24 5.65
C VAL A 77 1.32 -14.18 5.67
N GLN A 78 1.70 -12.89 5.74
CA GLN A 78 0.80 -11.80 6.10
C GLN A 78 0.89 -10.64 5.09
N SER A 79 -0.23 -10.05 4.72
CA SER A 79 -0.22 -8.81 3.93
C SER A 79 0.23 -7.61 4.76
N GLY A 80 -0.09 -7.58 6.06
CA GLY A 80 0.31 -6.53 6.98
C GLY A 80 0.79 -7.03 8.34
N VAL A 81 1.85 -6.41 8.87
CA VAL A 81 2.36 -6.61 10.23
C VAL A 81 2.16 -5.31 11.01
N VAL A 82 1.02 -5.17 11.67
CA VAL A 82 0.58 -3.91 12.28
C VAL A 82 0.53 -3.98 13.81
N LEU A 83 -0.04 -5.05 14.36
CA LEU A 83 -0.19 -5.22 15.80
C LEU A 83 1.11 -5.70 16.45
N PRO A 84 1.38 -5.34 17.71
CA PRO A 84 2.50 -5.89 18.47
C PRO A 84 2.48 -7.42 18.51
N GLU A 85 1.31 -8.02 18.69
CA GLU A 85 1.09 -9.47 18.77
C GLU A 85 1.59 -10.21 17.52
N HIS A 86 1.59 -9.55 16.35
CA HIS A 86 2.14 -10.11 15.11
C HIS A 86 3.63 -10.40 15.19
N LEU A 87 4.35 -9.75 16.10
CA LEU A 87 5.78 -9.96 16.36
C LEU A 87 6.03 -10.71 17.68
N ASP A 88 5.16 -10.58 18.67
CA ASP A 88 5.29 -11.25 19.96
C ASP A 88 5.30 -12.78 19.81
N VAL A 89 4.61 -13.33 18.80
CA VAL A 89 4.62 -14.78 18.50
C VAL A 89 6.02 -15.29 18.16
N PHE A 90 6.91 -14.46 17.59
CA PHE A 90 8.31 -14.82 17.33
C PHE A 90 9.13 -14.80 18.61
N GLU A 91 8.91 -13.83 19.49
CA GLU A 91 9.62 -13.74 20.78
C GLU A 91 9.26 -14.92 21.69
N ARG A 92 8.02 -15.43 21.58
CA ARG A 92 7.56 -16.62 22.31
C ARG A 92 7.97 -17.95 21.69
N GLY A 93 8.62 -17.94 20.51
CA GLY A 93 9.00 -19.15 19.80
C GLY A 93 7.84 -19.91 19.14
N ILE A 94 6.67 -19.28 19.01
CA ILE A 94 5.50 -19.82 18.29
C ILE A 94 5.74 -19.73 16.79
N ALA A 95 6.23 -18.60 16.31
CA ALA A 95 6.59 -18.38 14.89
C ALA A 95 8.11 -18.28 14.72
N LYS A 96 8.60 -18.58 13.51
CA LYS A 96 10.01 -18.53 13.16
C LYS A 96 10.28 -17.74 11.88
N LYS A 97 9.45 -17.93 10.85
CA LYS A 97 9.64 -17.33 9.53
C LYS A 97 8.51 -16.36 9.18
N LEU A 98 8.86 -15.26 8.49
CA LEU A 98 7.92 -14.23 8.07
C LEU A 98 8.08 -13.93 6.58
N ASP A 99 6.96 -13.99 5.86
CA ASP A 99 6.75 -13.40 4.54
C ASP A 99 5.63 -12.36 4.66
N TYR A 100 5.85 -11.13 4.18
CA TYR A 100 4.86 -10.06 4.34
C TYR A 100 4.99 -8.98 3.26
N ALA A 101 3.96 -8.13 3.13
CA ALA A 101 3.96 -7.05 2.14
C ALA A 101 4.15 -5.66 2.77
N TYR A 102 3.57 -5.41 3.93
CA TYR A 102 3.58 -4.09 4.58
C TYR A 102 3.75 -4.22 6.10
N SER A 103 4.48 -3.28 6.70
CA SER A 103 4.48 -3.06 8.14
C SER A 103 4.44 -1.56 8.43
N GLY A 104 3.53 -1.17 9.27
CA GLY A 104 3.37 0.23 9.71
C GLY A 104 4.24 0.53 10.94
N PRO A 105 3.61 0.62 12.12
CA PRO A 105 4.30 0.94 13.37
C PRO A 105 5.41 -0.04 13.77
N GLN A 106 5.32 -1.29 13.29
CA GLN A 106 6.25 -2.37 13.66
C GLN A 106 7.56 -2.38 12.86
N SER A 107 7.72 -1.51 11.88
CA SER A 107 8.86 -1.53 10.94
C SER A 107 10.25 -1.47 11.59
N ALA A 108 10.42 -0.70 12.66
CA ALA A 108 11.67 -0.64 13.41
C ALA A 108 11.91 -1.91 14.26
N ARG A 109 10.84 -2.46 14.85
CA ARG A 109 10.90 -3.70 15.62
C ARG A 109 11.25 -4.90 14.74
N ILE A 110 10.70 -4.98 13.53
CA ILE A 110 11.06 -6.01 12.54
C ILE A 110 12.56 -5.94 12.25
N ALA A 111 13.12 -4.76 11.97
CA ALA A 111 14.55 -4.60 11.71
C ALA A 111 15.38 -5.12 12.89
N MET A 112 15.05 -4.71 14.10
CA MET A 112 15.75 -5.15 15.33
C MET A 112 15.68 -6.67 15.51
N MET A 113 14.52 -7.28 15.29
CA MET A 113 14.31 -8.72 15.48
C MET A 113 15.01 -9.57 14.40
N LEU A 114 15.08 -9.08 13.16
CA LEU A 114 15.83 -9.70 12.07
C LEU A 114 17.33 -9.71 12.38
N PHE A 115 17.92 -8.57 12.74
CA PHE A 115 19.32 -8.50 13.12
C PHE A 115 19.63 -9.27 14.41
N GLY A 116 18.67 -9.39 15.31
CA GLY A 116 18.76 -10.21 16.52
C GLY A 116 18.56 -11.71 16.30
N GLY A 117 18.32 -12.16 15.06
CA GLY A 117 18.10 -13.57 14.71
C GLY A 117 16.80 -14.18 15.29
N LYS A 118 15.82 -13.33 15.65
CA LYS A 118 14.52 -13.75 16.17
C LYS A 118 13.52 -14.10 15.08
N ILE A 119 13.70 -13.53 13.89
CA ILE A 119 12.86 -13.75 12.70
C ILE A 119 13.75 -14.21 11.55
N GLU A 120 13.34 -15.24 10.85
CA GLU A 120 13.84 -15.58 9.51
C GLU A 120 12.95 -14.84 8.50
N LEU A 121 13.53 -13.98 7.67
CA LEU A 121 12.80 -13.31 6.61
C LEU A 121 12.74 -14.24 5.39
N GLY A 122 11.52 -14.56 4.92
CA GLY A 122 11.30 -15.20 3.65
C GLY A 122 11.51 -14.21 2.52
N ALA A 123 10.61 -13.23 2.42
CA ALA A 123 10.73 -12.10 1.52
C ALA A 123 9.84 -10.93 1.99
N VAL A 124 10.14 -9.75 1.46
CA VAL A 124 9.22 -8.59 1.45
C VAL A 124 8.56 -8.58 0.07
N HIS A 125 7.24 -8.69 0.05
CA HIS A 125 6.45 -8.83 -1.18
C HIS A 125 5.72 -7.55 -1.56
N THR A 126 5.23 -7.51 -2.79
CA THR A 126 4.08 -6.67 -3.13
C THR A 126 2.79 -7.41 -2.78
N TYR A 127 1.67 -6.71 -2.65
CA TYR A 127 0.39 -7.37 -2.42
C TYR A 127 0.06 -8.41 -3.50
N LEU A 128 0.18 -8.06 -4.79
CA LEU A 128 -0.15 -8.99 -5.88
C LEU A 128 0.76 -10.20 -5.92
N GLU A 129 2.05 -10.02 -5.68
CA GLU A 129 3.00 -11.12 -5.62
C GLU A 129 2.65 -12.06 -4.45
N LEU A 130 2.41 -11.52 -3.26
CA LEU A 130 2.04 -12.32 -2.08
C LEU A 130 0.74 -13.11 -2.34
N PHE A 131 -0.27 -12.47 -2.92
CA PHE A 131 -1.54 -13.14 -3.24
C PHE A 131 -1.36 -14.22 -4.30
N ALA A 132 -0.55 -13.98 -5.33
CA ALA A 132 -0.21 -15.00 -6.31
C ALA A 132 0.51 -16.20 -5.65
N ARG A 133 1.44 -15.94 -4.75
CA ARG A 133 2.19 -16.97 -4.02
C ARG A 133 1.33 -17.76 -3.04
N TYR A 134 0.26 -17.19 -2.51
CA TYR A 134 -0.72 -17.97 -1.74
C TYR A 134 -1.34 -19.10 -2.57
N PHE A 135 -1.49 -18.94 -3.87
CA PHE A 135 -2.00 -19.97 -4.75
C PHE A 135 -0.94 -20.97 -5.22
N ILE A 136 0.35 -20.63 -5.16
CA ILE A 136 1.45 -21.43 -5.76
C ILE A 136 2.25 -22.16 -4.67
N ASP A 137 2.95 -21.42 -3.81
CA ASP A 137 3.98 -21.96 -2.91
C ASP A 137 3.89 -21.48 -1.46
N LEU A 138 3.27 -20.35 -1.19
CA LEU A 138 3.01 -19.84 0.17
C LEU A 138 1.58 -20.09 0.64
N THR A 139 0.90 -21.10 0.11
CA THR A 139 -0.49 -21.42 0.48
C THR A 139 -0.62 -21.62 2.00
N PRO A 140 -1.49 -20.87 2.68
CA PRO A 140 -1.71 -21.04 4.11
C PRO A 140 -2.30 -22.42 4.45
N ASN A 141 -1.83 -23.05 5.51
CA ASN A 141 -2.47 -24.21 6.11
C ASN A 141 -3.69 -23.77 6.94
N VAL A 142 -3.53 -22.62 7.62
CA VAL A 142 -4.61 -22.02 8.42
C VAL A 142 -4.65 -20.52 8.11
N ALA A 143 -5.84 -20.00 7.84
CA ALA A 143 -6.10 -18.56 7.75
C ALA A 143 -6.95 -18.09 8.92
N LEU A 144 -6.49 -17.05 9.58
CA LEU A 144 -7.14 -16.34 10.68
C LEU A 144 -7.61 -15.00 10.14
N ILE A 145 -8.91 -14.84 9.92
CA ILE A 145 -9.49 -13.69 9.22
C ILE A 145 -10.44 -12.90 10.12
N ALA A 146 -10.77 -11.67 9.70
CA ALA A 146 -11.72 -10.79 10.37
C ALA A 146 -12.90 -10.43 9.47
N ALA A 147 -14.12 -10.45 10.02
CA ALA A 147 -15.33 -10.00 9.34
C ALA A 147 -16.24 -9.24 10.31
N VAL A 148 -17.15 -8.42 9.77
CA VAL A 148 -18.09 -7.64 10.60
C VAL A 148 -19.14 -8.57 11.22
N SER A 149 -19.70 -9.48 10.45
CA SER A 149 -20.68 -10.42 10.98
C SER A 149 -20.67 -11.77 10.27
N ALA A 150 -21.17 -12.78 10.97
CA ALA A 150 -21.50 -14.08 10.42
C ALA A 150 -22.99 -14.37 10.66
N ASP A 151 -23.64 -15.12 9.76
CA ASP A 151 -24.92 -15.72 10.08
C ASP A 151 -24.75 -17.11 10.70
N ARG A 152 -25.87 -17.72 11.11
CA ARG A 152 -25.85 -19.03 11.78
C ARG A 152 -25.41 -20.18 10.86
N ASP A 153 -25.53 -20.00 9.55
CA ASP A 153 -25.04 -20.96 8.56
C ASP A 153 -23.52 -20.87 8.37
N GLY A 154 -22.93 -19.72 8.76
CA GLY A 154 -21.50 -19.43 8.65
C GLY A 154 -21.12 -18.60 7.44
N ASN A 155 -22.08 -17.97 6.75
CA ASN A 155 -21.78 -16.96 5.75
C ASN A 155 -21.23 -15.69 6.41
N LEU A 156 -20.22 -15.05 5.79
CA LEU A 156 -19.63 -13.84 6.34
C LEU A 156 -19.98 -12.60 5.53
N TYR A 157 -20.20 -11.52 6.26
CA TYR A 157 -20.19 -10.16 5.77
C TYR A 157 -18.92 -9.47 6.26
N THR A 158 -18.01 -9.15 5.33
CA THR A 158 -16.69 -8.57 5.66
C THR A 158 -16.73 -7.11 6.03
N GLY A 159 -17.86 -6.42 5.81
CA GLY A 159 -18.04 -5.01 6.14
C GLY A 159 -18.17 -4.11 4.92
N PRO A 160 -17.88 -2.80 5.06
CA PRO A 160 -17.99 -1.82 3.99
C PRO A 160 -17.15 -2.15 2.76
N ASN A 161 -16.05 -2.90 2.95
CA ASN A 161 -15.22 -3.41 1.87
C ASN A 161 -14.68 -4.80 2.20
N THR A 162 -14.21 -5.53 1.18
CA THR A 162 -13.75 -6.92 1.32
C THR A 162 -12.25 -7.06 1.50
N GLU A 163 -11.47 -6.09 1.03
CA GLU A 163 -9.99 -6.03 1.11
C GLU A 163 -9.28 -7.33 0.70
N ASP A 164 -8.47 -7.90 1.58
CA ASP A 164 -7.68 -9.11 1.33
C ASP A 164 -8.46 -10.39 1.58
N THR A 165 -9.54 -10.33 2.38
CA THR A 165 -10.27 -11.50 2.88
C THR A 165 -10.64 -12.50 1.79
N PRO A 166 -11.24 -12.12 0.64
CA PRO A 166 -11.59 -13.08 -0.40
C PRO A 166 -10.38 -13.82 -0.96
N THR A 167 -9.26 -13.14 -1.14
CA THR A 167 -8.03 -13.75 -1.69
C THR A 167 -7.43 -14.75 -0.70
N VAL A 168 -7.35 -14.37 0.57
CA VAL A 168 -6.82 -15.23 1.64
C VAL A 168 -7.69 -16.48 1.80
N VAL A 169 -9.02 -16.31 1.83
CA VAL A 169 -9.96 -17.41 2.01
C VAL A 169 -9.93 -18.38 0.82
N GLU A 170 -9.98 -17.87 -0.41
CA GLU A 170 -9.95 -18.72 -1.60
C GLU A 170 -8.64 -19.50 -1.70
N ALA A 171 -7.50 -18.87 -1.46
CA ALA A 171 -6.22 -19.56 -1.49
C ALA A 171 -6.14 -20.65 -0.42
N THR A 172 -6.66 -20.40 0.79
CA THR A 172 -6.60 -21.34 1.91
C THR A 172 -7.63 -22.47 1.75
N ALA A 173 -8.90 -22.13 1.67
CA ALA A 173 -9.99 -23.13 1.64
C ALA A 173 -9.98 -23.96 0.36
N PHE A 174 -9.70 -23.35 -0.79
CA PHE A 174 -9.59 -24.06 -2.07
C PHE A 174 -8.43 -25.06 -2.10
N LYS A 175 -7.34 -24.78 -1.38
CA LYS A 175 -6.15 -25.64 -1.28
C LYS A 175 -6.16 -26.59 -0.07
N ASP A 176 -7.35 -26.88 0.45
CA ASP A 176 -7.55 -27.79 1.58
C ASP A 176 -6.91 -27.32 2.90
N GLY A 177 -6.84 -26.00 3.13
CA GLY A 177 -6.52 -25.37 4.41
C GLY A 177 -7.76 -25.11 5.27
N ILE A 178 -7.54 -24.59 6.47
CA ILE A 178 -8.59 -24.27 7.46
C ILE A 178 -8.74 -22.76 7.59
N VAL A 179 -9.99 -22.28 7.54
CA VAL A 179 -10.32 -20.87 7.75
C VAL A 179 -11.04 -20.69 9.07
N VAL A 180 -10.51 -19.83 9.93
CA VAL A 180 -11.10 -19.39 11.20
C VAL A 180 -11.40 -17.90 11.09
N ALA A 181 -12.65 -17.51 11.30
CA ALA A 181 -13.08 -16.12 11.23
C ALA A 181 -13.39 -15.57 12.62
N GLN A 182 -12.78 -14.45 13.01
CA GLN A 182 -13.35 -13.63 14.07
C GLN A 182 -14.40 -12.69 13.48
N VAL A 183 -15.49 -12.50 14.21
CA VAL A 183 -16.59 -11.60 13.82
C VAL A 183 -16.96 -10.67 14.97
N ASN A 184 -17.41 -9.45 14.63
CA ASN A 184 -17.88 -8.51 15.65
C ASN A 184 -19.25 -8.91 16.21
N GLN A 185 -20.04 -9.68 15.45
CA GLN A 185 -21.36 -10.18 15.88
C GLN A 185 -21.82 -11.38 15.04
N ILE A 186 -22.65 -12.21 15.66
CA ILE A 186 -23.40 -13.27 14.97
C ILE A 186 -24.85 -12.78 14.80
N VAL A 187 -25.38 -12.88 13.58
CA VAL A 187 -26.72 -12.41 13.19
C VAL A 187 -27.56 -13.56 12.63
N ASP A 188 -28.86 -13.36 12.49
CA ASP A 188 -29.72 -14.38 11.87
C ASP A 188 -29.42 -14.51 10.36
N LYS A 189 -29.17 -13.38 9.68
CA LYS A 189 -28.82 -13.33 8.27
C LYS A 189 -27.89 -12.14 8.00
N VAL A 190 -26.80 -12.41 7.29
CA VAL A 190 -25.89 -11.33 6.88
C VAL A 190 -26.53 -10.43 5.81
N PRO A 191 -26.21 -9.13 5.78
CA PRO A 191 -26.74 -8.19 4.77
C PRO A 191 -26.37 -8.60 3.34
N ARG A 192 -25.22 -9.24 3.19
CA ARG A 192 -24.61 -9.70 1.94
C ARG A 192 -23.66 -10.84 2.28
N VAL A 193 -23.62 -11.85 1.43
CA VAL A 193 -22.63 -12.93 1.54
C VAL A 193 -21.38 -12.51 0.75
N ASP A 194 -20.31 -12.16 1.47
CA ASP A 194 -19.01 -11.89 0.90
C ASP A 194 -18.14 -13.17 0.85
N ILE A 195 -18.21 -13.97 1.90
CA ILE A 195 -17.56 -15.27 2.00
C ILE A 195 -18.63 -16.32 2.30
N PRO A 196 -18.83 -17.32 1.43
CA PRO A 196 -19.84 -18.36 1.64
C PRO A 196 -19.43 -19.32 2.76
N ALA A 197 -20.44 -19.89 3.42
CA ALA A 197 -20.29 -20.73 4.60
C ALA A 197 -19.39 -21.96 4.38
N ASP A 198 -19.36 -22.52 3.17
CA ASP A 198 -18.54 -23.69 2.82
C ASP A 198 -17.02 -23.40 2.81
N ARG A 199 -16.64 -22.13 2.82
CA ARG A 199 -15.25 -21.66 2.93
C ARG A 199 -14.79 -21.43 4.37
N VAL A 200 -15.70 -21.42 5.35
CA VAL A 200 -15.43 -21.09 6.75
C VAL A 200 -15.63 -22.32 7.64
N HIS A 201 -14.60 -22.66 8.40
CA HIS A 201 -14.63 -23.85 9.25
C HIS A 201 -15.03 -23.52 10.70
N PHE A 202 -14.50 -22.41 11.24
CA PHE A 202 -14.79 -21.98 12.61
C PHE A 202 -15.01 -20.47 12.67
N ILE A 203 -15.87 -20.05 13.61
CA ILE A 203 -16.25 -18.65 13.83
C ILE A 203 -16.09 -18.35 15.31
N VAL A 204 -15.42 -17.24 15.61
CA VAL A 204 -15.25 -16.72 16.97
C VAL A 204 -15.87 -15.34 17.05
N GLU A 205 -16.89 -15.16 17.91
CA GLU A 205 -17.48 -13.86 18.16
C GLU A 205 -16.61 -13.08 19.14
N ALA A 206 -16.17 -11.87 18.74
CA ALA A 206 -15.34 -11.00 19.54
C ALA A 206 -16.20 -10.12 20.46
N GLU A 207 -15.73 -9.85 21.68
CA GLU A 207 -16.40 -8.94 22.61
C GLU A 207 -16.37 -7.46 22.15
N LYS A 208 -15.41 -7.13 21.29
CA LYS A 208 -15.21 -5.79 20.73
C LYS A 208 -15.04 -5.89 19.21
N PRO A 209 -15.48 -4.86 18.47
CA PRO A 209 -15.15 -4.79 17.05
C PRO A 209 -13.64 -4.87 16.82
N PHE A 210 -13.26 -5.53 15.74
CA PHE A 210 -11.85 -5.65 15.35
C PHE A 210 -11.21 -4.26 15.18
N PHE A 211 -9.91 -4.20 15.45
CA PHE A 211 -9.14 -2.97 15.30
C PHE A 211 -9.00 -2.58 13.82
N VAL A 212 -9.10 -1.27 13.57
CA VAL A 212 -8.88 -0.66 12.25
C VAL A 212 -7.82 0.44 12.39
N GLU A 213 -6.79 0.39 11.55
CA GLU A 213 -5.72 1.39 11.55
C GLU A 213 -6.07 2.57 10.64
N PRO A 214 -6.07 3.82 11.15
CA PRO A 214 -6.20 5.01 10.31
C PRO A 214 -4.87 5.28 9.60
N LEU A 215 -4.73 4.80 8.36
CA LEU A 215 -3.47 4.84 7.62
C LEU A 215 -3.37 6.02 6.65
N PHE A 216 -4.49 6.43 6.03
CA PHE A 216 -4.49 7.39 4.93
C PHE A 216 -4.76 8.83 5.38
N THR A 217 -5.18 9.04 6.61
CA THR A 217 -5.36 10.37 7.17
C THR A 217 -4.02 11.07 7.38
N ARG A 218 -3.85 12.23 6.77
CA ARG A 218 -2.72 13.14 6.98
C ARG A 218 -3.25 14.47 7.48
N ASP A 219 -2.64 14.99 8.55
CA ASP A 219 -3.01 16.32 9.04
C ASP A 219 -2.41 17.39 8.11
N PRO A 220 -3.23 18.19 7.41
CA PRO A 220 -2.72 19.26 6.57
C PRO A 220 -1.85 20.26 7.34
N ALA A 221 -2.02 20.35 8.66
CA ALA A 221 -1.22 21.22 9.52
C ALA A 221 0.28 20.82 9.56
N ALA A 222 0.60 19.57 9.23
CA ALA A 222 1.97 19.05 9.19
C ALA A 222 2.66 19.14 7.81
N ILE A 223 1.93 19.60 6.77
CA ILE A 223 2.51 19.77 5.43
C ILE A 223 3.51 20.92 5.43
N THR A 224 4.72 20.67 4.93
CA THR A 224 5.82 21.66 4.83
C THR A 224 5.72 22.48 3.54
N GLU A 225 6.40 23.64 3.51
CA GLU A 225 6.54 24.46 2.29
C GLU A 225 7.31 23.70 1.19
N GLY A 226 8.32 22.90 1.56
CA GLY A 226 9.04 22.02 0.64
C GLY A 226 8.10 21.02 -0.04
N GLN A 227 7.18 20.41 0.70
CA GLN A 227 6.17 19.49 0.15
C GLN A 227 5.17 20.21 -0.75
N ILE A 228 4.80 21.46 -0.43
CA ILE A 228 3.96 22.29 -1.29
C ILE A 228 4.68 22.61 -2.61
N LEU A 229 5.96 23.04 -2.56
CA LEU A 229 6.76 23.29 -3.75
C LEU A 229 6.89 22.03 -4.62
N THR A 230 7.18 20.91 -4.00
CA THR A 230 7.26 19.61 -4.68
C THR A 230 5.93 19.25 -5.37
N ALA A 231 4.81 19.52 -4.70
CA ALA A 231 3.47 19.30 -5.26
C ALA A 231 3.16 20.25 -6.44
N MET A 232 3.56 21.54 -6.35
CA MET A 232 3.43 22.50 -7.47
C MET A 232 4.23 22.04 -8.69
N LEU A 233 5.46 21.56 -8.48
CA LEU A 233 6.31 21.00 -9.52
C LEU A 233 5.64 19.78 -10.18
N ALA A 234 5.12 18.84 -9.41
CA ALA A 234 4.43 17.66 -9.93
C ALA A 234 3.19 18.05 -10.76
N ILE A 235 2.34 18.95 -10.26
CA ILE A 235 1.13 19.39 -10.96
C ILE A 235 1.49 20.07 -12.30
N LYS A 236 2.40 21.02 -12.30
CA LYS A 236 2.73 21.81 -13.50
C LYS A 236 3.66 21.06 -14.44
N GLY A 237 4.70 20.40 -13.89
CA GLY A 237 5.75 19.77 -14.68
C GLY A 237 5.44 18.36 -15.16
N ILE A 238 4.47 17.67 -14.54
CA ILE A 238 4.11 16.29 -14.91
C ILE A 238 2.63 16.18 -15.25
N TYR A 239 1.70 16.48 -14.33
CA TYR A 239 0.27 16.27 -14.59
C TYR A 239 -0.21 17.07 -15.81
N ALA A 240 0.10 18.38 -15.84
CA ALA A 240 -0.24 19.24 -16.97
C ALA A 240 0.54 18.87 -18.24
N ALA A 241 1.83 18.58 -18.09
CA ALA A 241 2.71 18.28 -19.22
C ALA A 241 2.29 17.04 -20.02
N TYR A 242 1.75 16.02 -19.35
CA TYR A 242 1.29 14.77 -19.99
C TYR A 242 -0.23 14.67 -20.15
N GLY A 243 -1.02 15.52 -19.49
CA GLY A 243 -2.49 15.41 -19.49
C GLY A 243 -2.98 14.21 -18.67
N VAL A 244 -2.36 13.93 -17.53
CA VAL A 244 -2.61 12.73 -16.73
C VAL A 244 -4.02 12.75 -16.11
N GLN A 245 -4.83 11.75 -16.40
CA GLN A 245 -6.24 11.68 -15.94
C GLN A 245 -6.48 10.62 -14.87
N ARG A 246 -5.81 9.45 -14.97
CA ARG A 246 -6.01 8.29 -14.12
C ARG A 246 -4.79 8.04 -13.27
N LEU A 247 -4.95 8.17 -11.95
CA LEU A 247 -3.81 8.20 -11.02
C LEU A 247 -3.97 7.20 -9.88
N ASN A 248 -2.82 6.78 -9.38
CA ASN A 248 -2.68 6.29 -8.02
C ASN A 248 -1.70 7.20 -7.27
N HIS A 249 -2.13 7.68 -6.10
CA HIS A 249 -1.26 8.36 -5.14
C HIS A 249 -0.82 7.39 -4.05
N GLY A 250 0.48 7.31 -3.84
CA GLY A 250 1.04 6.68 -2.64
C GLY A 250 0.73 7.50 -1.39
N ILE A 251 0.87 6.88 -0.23
CA ILE A 251 0.63 7.52 1.06
C ILE A 251 1.78 8.48 1.37
N GLY A 252 1.49 9.71 1.74
CA GLY A 252 2.49 10.67 2.17
C GLY A 252 1.98 12.11 2.24
N PHE A 253 2.77 12.98 2.86
CA PHE A 253 2.44 14.41 2.94
C PHE A 253 2.62 15.12 1.60
N SER A 254 3.60 14.72 0.78
CA SER A 254 3.79 15.30 -0.56
C SER A 254 2.61 15.01 -1.48
N THR A 255 2.04 13.80 -1.45
CA THR A 255 0.84 13.46 -2.23
C THR A 255 -0.41 14.13 -1.66
N ALA A 256 -0.55 14.23 -0.34
CA ALA A 256 -1.62 15.00 0.29
C ALA A 256 -1.55 16.50 -0.08
N ALA A 257 -0.35 17.06 -0.19
CA ALA A 257 -0.16 18.44 -0.69
C ALA A 257 -0.66 18.58 -2.14
N ILE A 258 -0.34 17.62 -3.03
CA ILE A 258 -0.89 17.62 -4.40
C ILE A 258 -2.42 17.63 -4.36
N GLU A 259 -3.04 16.73 -3.59
CA GLU A 259 -4.49 16.61 -3.48
C GLU A 259 -5.15 17.91 -3.02
N LEU A 260 -4.55 18.60 -2.06
CA LEU A 260 -5.03 19.87 -1.53
C LEU A 260 -4.73 21.09 -2.43
N LEU A 261 -3.79 20.96 -3.37
CA LEU A 261 -3.46 22.01 -4.35
C LEU A 261 -4.28 21.91 -5.64
N LEU A 262 -4.91 20.77 -5.94
CA LEU A 262 -5.76 20.63 -7.12
C LEU A 262 -6.83 21.73 -7.20
N PRO A 263 -7.66 21.97 -6.16
CA PRO A 263 -8.74 22.95 -6.23
C PRO A 263 -8.27 24.42 -6.06
N THR A 264 -7.00 24.67 -5.90
CA THR A 264 -6.42 26.01 -5.71
C THR A 264 -5.38 26.32 -6.78
N TYR A 265 -4.16 25.82 -6.66
CA TYR A 265 -3.09 26.01 -7.63
C TYR A 265 -3.44 25.41 -9.00
N GLY A 266 -3.97 24.20 -9.03
CA GLY A 266 -4.41 23.56 -10.27
C GLY A 266 -5.51 24.35 -10.98
N GLU A 267 -6.48 24.91 -10.22
CA GLU A 267 -7.55 25.77 -10.74
C GLU A 267 -6.97 27.06 -11.37
N ARG A 268 -6.00 27.72 -10.69
CA ARG A 268 -5.30 28.89 -11.23
C ARG A 268 -4.56 28.61 -12.54
N LEU A 269 -4.09 27.37 -12.74
CA LEU A 269 -3.48 26.91 -13.99
C LEU A 269 -4.50 26.51 -15.06
N GLY A 270 -5.79 26.56 -14.78
CA GLY A 270 -6.86 26.15 -15.71
C GLY A 270 -6.85 24.65 -16.04
N LEU A 271 -6.45 23.81 -15.09
CA LEU A 271 -6.26 22.36 -15.29
C LEU A 271 -7.47 21.52 -14.90
N LYS A 272 -8.51 22.08 -14.28
CA LYS A 272 -9.72 21.35 -13.90
C LYS A 272 -10.36 20.71 -15.13
N GLY A 273 -10.74 19.44 -15.01
CA GLY A 273 -11.28 18.64 -16.11
C GLY A 273 -10.23 18.14 -17.13
N LYS A 274 -8.98 18.63 -17.05
CA LYS A 274 -7.88 18.24 -17.93
C LYS A 274 -6.93 17.22 -17.31
N VAL A 275 -6.76 17.23 -15.99
CA VAL A 275 -5.87 16.33 -15.26
C VAL A 275 -6.49 15.86 -13.95
N ALA A 276 -6.03 14.72 -13.44
CA ALA A 276 -6.31 14.21 -12.09
C ALA A 276 -7.81 14.12 -11.75
N SER A 277 -8.62 13.61 -12.68
CA SER A 277 -10.07 13.49 -12.49
C SER A 277 -10.50 12.12 -11.95
N ARG A 278 -9.68 11.09 -12.09
CA ARG A 278 -10.01 9.70 -11.72
C ARG A 278 -8.90 9.07 -10.92
N PHE A 279 -9.27 8.41 -9.83
CA PHE A 279 -8.29 7.80 -8.93
C PHE A 279 -8.59 6.33 -8.67
N ALA A 280 -7.52 5.55 -8.52
CA ALA A 280 -7.54 4.20 -8.00
C ALA A 280 -6.64 4.18 -6.74
N LEU A 281 -7.24 4.27 -5.54
CA LEU A 281 -6.54 4.38 -4.26
C LEU A 281 -7.51 4.12 -3.09
N ASN A 282 -7.00 4.01 -1.88
CA ASN A 282 -7.85 4.10 -0.69
C ASN A 282 -8.43 5.52 -0.55
N PRO A 283 -9.57 5.70 0.13
CA PRO A 283 -10.15 7.02 0.33
C PRO A 283 -9.20 7.91 1.14
N HIS A 284 -8.59 8.91 0.51
CA HIS A 284 -7.75 9.89 1.20
C HIS A 284 -8.61 11.08 1.66
N PRO A 285 -8.66 11.40 2.97
CA PRO A 285 -9.38 12.59 3.44
C PRO A 285 -8.88 13.89 2.79
N ALA A 286 -7.61 13.97 2.39
CA ALA A 286 -7.05 15.13 1.69
C ALA A 286 -7.68 15.38 0.31
N LEU A 287 -8.34 14.38 -0.31
CA LEU A 287 -9.08 14.55 -1.57
C LEU A 287 -10.45 15.20 -1.38
N ILE A 288 -10.99 15.28 -0.17
CA ILE A 288 -12.33 15.84 0.08
C ILE A 288 -12.50 17.22 -0.59
N PRO A 289 -11.59 18.20 -0.44
CA PRO A 289 -11.73 19.49 -1.12
C PRO A 289 -11.76 19.38 -2.65
N ALA A 290 -10.98 18.48 -3.24
CA ALA A 290 -10.97 18.27 -4.68
C ALA A 290 -12.26 17.58 -5.17
N ILE A 291 -12.85 16.71 -4.37
CA ILE A 291 -14.15 16.09 -4.65
C ILE A 291 -15.26 17.14 -4.58
N GLU A 292 -15.34 17.89 -3.49
CA GLU A 292 -16.41 18.89 -3.27
C GLU A 292 -16.32 20.06 -4.25
N SER A 293 -15.12 20.40 -4.74
CA SER A 293 -14.94 21.39 -5.80
C SER A 293 -15.29 20.86 -7.21
N GLY A 294 -15.66 19.58 -7.34
CA GLY A 294 -15.95 18.94 -8.62
C GLY A 294 -14.72 18.72 -9.50
N TRP A 295 -13.54 18.62 -8.90
CA TRP A 295 -12.31 18.27 -9.60
C TRP A 295 -12.22 16.77 -9.86
N VAL A 296 -12.42 15.96 -8.81
CA VAL A 296 -12.42 14.50 -8.87
C VAL A 296 -13.82 14.02 -9.25
N THR A 297 -13.89 13.18 -10.26
CA THR A 297 -15.15 12.67 -10.83
C THR A 297 -15.36 11.17 -10.58
N GLN A 298 -14.31 10.45 -10.18
CA GLN A 298 -14.40 9.00 -9.95
C GLN A 298 -13.27 8.51 -9.05
N ILE A 299 -13.63 7.68 -8.07
CA ILE A 299 -12.67 6.96 -7.23
C ILE A 299 -13.00 5.47 -7.21
N HIS A 300 -12.06 4.64 -7.64
CA HIS A 300 -12.08 3.20 -7.42
C HIS A 300 -11.21 2.87 -6.20
N SER A 301 -11.86 2.44 -5.11
CA SER A 301 -11.17 2.25 -3.83
C SER A 301 -10.53 0.88 -3.70
N PHE A 302 -9.33 0.83 -3.11
CA PHE A 302 -8.63 -0.40 -2.74
C PHE A 302 -9.13 -0.96 -1.40
N GLY A 303 -9.65 -0.12 -0.54
CA GLY A 303 -10.16 -0.39 0.79
C GLY A 303 -10.88 0.83 1.34
N SER A 304 -11.07 0.90 2.65
CA SER A 304 -11.68 2.03 3.34
C SER A 304 -10.63 2.90 4.06
N GLU A 305 -11.08 3.94 4.72
CA GLU A 305 -10.33 4.73 5.70
C GLU A 305 -11.26 5.08 6.85
N VAL A 306 -10.73 5.02 8.06
CA VAL A 306 -11.48 5.27 9.29
C VAL A 306 -12.12 6.65 9.26
N GLY A 307 -13.44 6.68 9.49
CA GLY A 307 -14.24 7.91 9.56
C GLY A 307 -14.66 8.49 8.22
N MET A 308 -14.36 7.81 7.10
CA MET A 308 -14.82 8.18 5.77
C MET A 308 -16.14 7.51 5.36
N GLU A 309 -16.69 6.62 6.18
CA GLU A 309 -17.80 5.72 5.81
C GLU A 309 -19.06 6.49 5.41
N ASP A 310 -19.46 7.47 6.20
CA ASP A 310 -20.65 8.28 5.90
C ASP A 310 -20.43 9.23 4.72
N TYR A 311 -19.23 9.78 4.60
CA TYR A 311 -18.86 10.59 3.45
C TYR A 311 -18.88 9.78 2.15
N ILE A 312 -18.29 8.59 2.14
CA ILE A 312 -18.29 7.69 0.97
C ILE A 312 -19.73 7.33 0.57
N ARG A 313 -20.59 6.99 1.55
CA ARG A 313 -22.00 6.65 1.29
C ARG A 313 -22.75 7.82 0.68
N ALA A 314 -22.50 9.05 1.15
CA ALA A 314 -23.12 10.27 0.62
C ALA A 314 -22.60 10.64 -0.78
N ARG A 315 -21.39 10.18 -1.16
CA ARG A 315 -20.73 10.48 -2.43
C ARG A 315 -20.61 9.24 -3.32
N SER A 316 -21.70 8.45 -3.41
CA SER A 316 -21.80 7.31 -4.32
C SER A 316 -21.76 7.71 -5.81
N ASP A 317 -21.88 8.99 -6.12
CA ASP A 317 -21.62 9.60 -7.44
C ASP A 317 -20.13 9.63 -7.79
N ILE A 318 -19.24 9.57 -6.82
CA ILE A 318 -17.77 9.63 -6.96
C ILE A 318 -17.12 8.29 -6.64
N TYR A 319 -17.52 7.67 -5.52
CA TYR A 319 -17.00 6.38 -5.09
C TYR A 319 -17.77 5.23 -5.72
N PHE A 320 -17.04 4.27 -6.26
CA PHE A 320 -17.64 3.06 -6.82
C PHE A 320 -18.14 2.16 -5.69
N THR A 321 -19.44 2.26 -5.39
CA THR A 321 -20.09 1.53 -4.31
C THR A 321 -21.17 0.57 -4.84
N GLY A 322 -21.53 -0.44 -4.04
CA GLY A 322 -22.71 -1.26 -4.28
C GLY A 322 -24.00 -0.52 -3.92
N ALA A 323 -25.14 -1.13 -4.21
CA ALA A 323 -26.48 -0.57 -3.88
C ALA A 323 -26.70 -0.39 -2.36
N ASP A 324 -25.94 -1.09 -1.54
CA ASP A 324 -25.90 -0.99 -0.08
C ASP A 324 -24.96 0.12 0.43
N GLY A 325 -24.32 0.89 -0.47
CA GLY A 325 -23.35 1.92 -0.15
C GLY A 325 -21.96 1.40 0.25
N ALA A 326 -21.74 0.10 0.20
CA ALA A 326 -20.45 -0.50 0.52
C ALA A 326 -19.47 -0.39 -0.66
N LEU A 327 -18.19 -0.15 -0.38
CA LEU A 327 -17.15 -0.02 -1.41
C LEU A 327 -16.92 -1.31 -2.21
N ARG A 328 -17.17 -2.48 -1.62
CA ARG A 328 -16.96 -3.79 -2.25
C ARG A 328 -15.58 -3.92 -2.92
N SER A 329 -14.61 -3.22 -2.41
CA SER A 329 -13.26 -3.30 -2.96
C SER A 329 -12.70 -4.70 -2.72
N ASN A 330 -11.97 -5.19 -3.70
CA ASN A 330 -11.13 -6.37 -3.56
C ASN A 330 -9.71 -5.93 -3.89
N ARG A 331 -8.81 -6.07 -2.93
CA ARG A 331 -7.46 -5.51 -3.06
C ARG A 331 -6.70 -6.10 -4.25
N ALA A 332 -6.83 -7.38 -4.52
CA ALA A 332 -6.17 -8.01 -5.67
C ALA A 332 -6.65 -7.41 -7.00
N PHE A 333 -7.97 -7.23 -7.16
CA PHE A 333 -8.52 -6.61 -8.37
C PHE A 333 -8.17 -5.14 -8.48
N SER A 334 -8.23 -4.40 -7.39
CA SER A 334 -7.91 -2.98 -7.36
C SER A 334 -6.43 -2.72 -7.66
N GLN A 335 -5.53 -3.52 -7.11
CA GLN A 335 -4.10 -3.47 -7.40
C GLN A 335 -3.81 -3.83 -8.87
N THR A 336 -4.51 -4.83 -9.42
CA THR A 336 -4.40 -5.19 -10.84
C THR A 336 -4.91 -4.05 -11.73
N ALA A 337 -6.03 -3.41 -11.37
CA ALA A 337 -6.54 -2.24 -12.10
C ALA A 337 -5.53 -1.09 -12.06
N GLY A 338 -4.93 -0.80 -10.91
CA GLY A 338 -3.88 0.21 -10.77
C GLY A 338 -2.63 -0.09 -11.60
N LEU A 339 -2.22 -1.37 -11.66
CA LEU A 339 -1.08 -1.79 -12.49
C LEU A 339 -1.34 -1.53 -13.98
N TYR A 340 -2.53 -1.87 -14.49
CA TYR A 340 -2.82 -1.89 -15.92
C TYR A 340 -3.58 -0.67 -16.44
N ALA A 341 -4.35 0.03 -15.62
CA ALA A 341 -5.28 1.07 -16.07
C ALA A 341 -4.92 2.51 -15.63
N CYS A 342 -4.02 2.70 -14.68
CA CYS A 342 -3.57 4.04 -14.32
C CYS A 342 -2.55 4.59 -15.32
N ASP A 343 -2.69 5.87 -15.65
CA ASP A 343 -1.71 6.60 -16.46
C ASP A 343 -0.41 6.83 -15.68
N MET A 344 -0.55 7.05 -14.38
CA MET A 344 0.56 7.40 -13.49
C MET A 344 0.40 6.82 -12.09
N PHE A 345 1.52 6.42 -11.52
CA PHE A 345 1.74 6.28 -10.08
C PHE A 345 2.67 7.38 -9.60
N ILE A 346 2.34 8.01 -8.48
CA ILE A 346 3.25 8.91 -7.76
C ILE A 346 3.26 8.54 -6.28
N GLY A 347 4.44 8.36 -5.70
CA GLY A 347 4.58 7.95 -4.31
C GLY A 347 5.93 8.31 -3.72
N SER A 348 5.97 8.34 -2.40
CA SER A 348 7.19 8.60 -1.63
C SER A 348 7.93 7.30 -1.32
N THR A 349 9.23 7.42 -1.05
CA THR A 349 10.12 6.35 -0.64
C THR A 349 11.06 6.83 0.46
N LEU A 350 11.80 5.92 1.09
CA LEU A 350 12.81 6.30 2.09
C LEU A 350 14.19 6.51 1.49
N GLN A 351 14.53 5.79 0.42
CA GLN A 351 15.81 5.92 -0.26
C GLN A 351 15.67 5.77 -1.78
N ILE A 352 16.49 6.52 -2.52
CA ILE A 352 16.68 6.42 -3.97
C ILE A 352 18.19 6.36 -4.24
N ASP A 353 18.64 5.37 -5.04
CA ASP A 353 20.04 5.25 -5.43
C ASP A 353 20.35 5.94 -6.77
N LEU A 354 21.62 5.85 -7.20
CA LEU A 354 22.11 6.47 -8.43
C LEU A 354 21.56 5.85 -9.73
N GLN A 355 20.98 4.65 -9.67
CA GLN A 355 20.28 4.04 -10.79
C GLN A 355 18.79 4.41 -10.81
N GLY A 356 18.31 5.07 -9.75
CA GLY A 356 16.90 5.41 -9.57
C GLY A 356 16.08 4.27 -8.95
N ASN A 357 16.72 3.21 -8.45
CA ASN A 357 16.02 2.22 -7.62
C ASN A 357 15.58 2.87 -6.32
N SER A 358 14.45 2.45 -5.81
CA SER A 358 13.92 2.98 -4.55
C SER A 358 13.54 1.88 -3.57
N SER A 359 13.60 2.18 -2.27
CA SER A 359 13.18 1.25 -1.23
C SER A 359 12.65 1.98 0.01
N THR A 360 11.67 1.35 0.66
CA THR A 360 11.20 1.67 2.01
C THR A 360 11.80 0.72 3.06
N VAL A 361 12.79 -0.06 2.67
CA VAL A 361 13.57 -0.93 3.54
C VAL A 361 14.93 -0.30 3.78
N THR A 362 15.20 0.01 5.05
CA THR A 362 16.49 0.53 5.52
C THR A 362 17.01 -0.36 6.64
N THR A 363 18.28 -0.19 7.02
CA THR A 363 18.89 -0.95 8.13
C THR A 363 18.20 -0.72 9.48
N SER A 364 17.49 0.40 9.65
CA SER A 364 16.77 0.75 10.90
C SER A 364 15.25 0.53 10.82
N ARG A 365 14.68 0.39 9.62
CA ARG A 365 13.24 0.24 9.39
C ARG A 365 12.96 -0.66 8.21
N ILE A 366 12.13 -1.67 8.40
CA ILE A 366 11.69 -2.55 7.31
C ILE A 366 10.19 -2.38 7.16
N ALA A 367 9.81 -1.31 6.43
CA ALA A 367 8.39 -0.93 6.29
C ALA A 367 7.62 -1.83 5.32
N GLY A 368 8.32 -2.58 4.48
CA GLY A 368 7.69 -3.33 3.40
C GLY A 368 7.24 -2.43 2.24
N PHE A 369 6.57 -3.00 1.27
CA PHE A 369 6.27 -2.34 -0.01
C PHE A 369 4.79 -2.01 -0.19
N GLY A 370 3.91 -2.84 0.36
CA GLY A 370 2.48 -2.74 0.10
C GLY A 370 2.16 -2.83 -1.39
N GLY A 371 1.40 -1.85 -1.89
CA GLY A 371 1.02 -1.78 -3.30
C GLY A 371 1.98 -1.00 -4.20
N ALA A 372 3.00 -0.32 -3.64
CA ALA A 372 3.84 0.58 -4.42
C ALA A 372 4.54 -0.09 -5.62
N PRO A 373 5.12 -1.30 -5.54
CA PRO A 373 5.70 -1.93 -6.72
C PRO A 373 4.69 -2.28 -7.81
N ASN A 374 3.46 -2.64 -7.45
CA ASN A 374 2.41 -2.93 -8.43
C ASN A 374 1.99 -1.66 -9.16
N MET A 375 1.81 -0.57 -8.38
CA MET A 375 1.44 0.73 -8.94
C MET A 375 2.60 1.32 -9.75
N GLY A 376 3.84 1.16 -9.28
CA GLY A 376 5.07 1.69 -9.85
C GLY A 376 5.76 0.78 -10.86
N ALA A 377 5.08 -0.22 -11.39
CA ALA A 377 5.62 -1.07 -12.46
C ALA A 377 5.08 -0.68 -13.82
N ASP A 378 5.94 -0.73 -14.83
CA ASP A 378 5.57 -0.63 -16.24
C ASP A 378 5.54 -2.02 -16.88
N ALA A 379 4.45 -2.77 -16.63
CA ALA A 379 4.35 -4.16 -17.07
C ALA A 379 4.55 -4.31 -18.58
N ARG A 380 5.55 -5.08 -18.98
CA ARG A 380 5.82 -5.37 -20.38
C ARG A 380 4.63 -6.10 -21.04
N GLY A 381 4.40 -5.84 -22.32
CA GLY A 381 3.27 -6.44 -23.06
C GLY A 381 1.91 -5.77 -22.83
N ARG A 382 1.84 -4.81 -21.96
CA ARG A 382 0.68 -3.96 -21.73
C ARG A 382 0.30 -3.20 -23.02
N ARG A 383 -1.01 -3.04 -23.23
CA ARG A 383 -1.55 -2.31 -24.40
C ARG A 383 -2.59 -1.30 -23.93
N HIS A 384 -2.15 -0.14 -23.48
CA HIS A 384 -3.03 0.91 -23.01
C HIS A 384 -2.92 2.14 -23.93
N PRO A 385 -3.98 2.54 -24.63
CA PRO A 385 -3.93 3.59 -25.64
C PRO A 385 -4.21 5.00 -25.10
N SER A 386 -4.07 5.26 -23.78
CA SER A 386 -4.29 6.61 -23.26
C SER A 386 -3.22 7.57 -23.73
N GLU A 387 -3.59 8.84 -23.91
CA GLU A 387 -2.68 9.89 -24.34
C GLU A 387 -1.43 10.02 -23.47
N PRO A 388 -1.52 10.02 -22.12
CA PRO A 388 -0.33 10.09 -21.28
C PRO A 388 0.66 8.94 -21.52
N TRP A 389 0.15 7.73 -21.72
CA TRP A 389 1.00 6.56 -21.96
C TRP A 389 1.70 6.61 -23.32
N LEU A 390 0.96 7.02 -24.35
CA LEU A 390 1.51 7.16 -25.70
C LEU A 390 2.58 8.25 -25.73
N LYS A 391 2.33 9.37 -25.05
CA LYS A 391 3.29 10.47 -24.94
C LYS A 391 4.56 10.06 -24.18
N ALA A 392 4.43 9.42 -23.03
CA ALA A 392 5.58 8.92 -22.28
C ALA A 392 6.36 7.84 -23.07
N GLY A 393 5.66 7.00 -23.81
CA GLY A 393 6.28 6.01 -24.70
C GLY A 393 7.08 6.63 -25.84
N GLN A 394 6.64 7.79 -26.36
CA GLN A 394 7.40 8.53 -27.38
C GLN A 394 8.70 9.11 -26.84
N GLU A 395 8.71 9.62 -25.62
CA GLU A 395 9.91 10.11 -24.96
C GLU A 395 10.90 9.00 -24.65
N ALA A 396 10.41 7.82 -24.23
CA ALA A 396 11.25 6.67 -23.91
C ALA A 396 11.95 6.04 -25.12
N ASP A 397 11.39 6.23 -26.31
CA ASP A 397 11.91 5.67 -27.56
C ASP A 397 11.86 6.74 -28.68
N PRO A 398 12.73 7.77 -28.61
CA PRO A 398 12.72 8.87 -29.57
C PRO A 398 13.03 8.43 -31.01
N ASP A 399 13.79 7.34 -31.19
CA ASP A 399 14.13 6.77 -32.49
C ASP A 399 13.20 5.61 -32.88
N GLY A 400 12.20 5.32 -32.05
CA GLY A 400 11.31 4.17 -32.18
C GLY A 400 10.51 4.18 -33.49
N GLN A 401 10.41 3.02 -34.12
CA GLN A 401 9.54 2.82 -35.27
C GLN A 401 8.08 2.95 -34.82
N PRO A 402 7.24 3.66 -35.55
CA PRO A 402 5.82 3.86 -35.17
C PRO A 402 5.06 2.57 -34.88
N LEU A 403 5.36 1.50 -35.60
CA LEU A 403 4.74 0.18 -35.42
C LEU A 403 5.19 -0.54 -34.14
N LEU A 404 6.35 -0.21 -33.59
CA LEU A 404 6.92 -0.82 -32.38
C LEU A 404 6.72 0.04 -31.15
N ARG A 405 6.24 1.27 -31.30
CA ARG A 405 5.94 2.15 -30.15
C ARG A 405 4.89 1.51 -29.26
N ARG A 406 5.21 1.40 -27.99
CA ARG A 406 4.24 1.08 -26.95
C ARG A 406 4.10 2.27 -26.02
N GLY A 407 2.93 2.40 -25.42
CA GLY A 407 2.74 3.35 -24.37
C GLY A 407 3.61 3.01 -23.15
N ARG A 408 3.90 3.98 -22.32
CA ARG A 408 4.62 3.81 -21.06
C ARG A 408 3.87 4.47 -19.91
N LYS A 409 3.81 3.77 -18.78
CA LYS A 409 3.24 4.32 -17.55
C LYS A 409 4.21 5.30 -16.92
N LEU A 410 3.70 6.41 -16.44
CA LEU A 410 4.48 7.33 -15.61
C LEU A 410 4.62 6.76 -14.20
N VAL A 411 5.84 6.65 -13.74
CA VAL A 411 6.20 6.20 -12.40
C VAL A 411 7.06 7.27 -11.77
N VAL A 412 6.48 7.98 -10.80
CA VAL A 412 7.07 9.19 -10.22
C VAL A 412 7.43 8.92 -8.76
N GLN A 413 8.71 9.10 -8.42
CA GLN A 413 9.17 9.17 -7.04
C GLN A 413 9.17 10.61 -6.57
N ILE A 414 8.54 10.89 -5.42
CA ILE A 414 8.41 12.25 -4.88
C ILE A 414 8.86 12.30 -3.42
N GLY A 415 9.61 13.33 -3.05
CA GLY A 415 10.01 13.57 -1.67
C GLY A 415 10.92 14.79 -1.53
N GLU A 416 11.11 15.23 -0.30
CA GLU A 416 12.14 16.23 0.01
C GLU A 416 13.53 15.58 0.02
N THR A 417 14.58 16.32 -0.36
CA THR A 417 15.96 15.80 -0.40
C THR A 417 16.44 15.31 0.97
N PHE A 418 15.90 15.88 2.04
CA PHE A 418 16.11 15.45 3.42
C PHE A 418 14.76 15.21 4.09
N GLY A 419 14.58 14.03 4.66
CA GLY A 419 13.45 13.70 5.51
C GLY A 419 13.63 14.15 6.96
N GLU A 420 12.78 13.64 7.84
CA GLU A 420 12.90 13.89 9.28
C GLU A 420 14.30 13.58 9.81
N LYS A 421 14.76 14.39 10.76
CA LYS A 421 16.10 14.27 11.38
C LYS A 421 17.27 14.39 10.38
N ASN A 422 17.05 15.09 9.27
CA ASN A 422 18.03 15.28 8.19
C ASN A 422 18.54 13.96 7.57
N VAL A 423 17.70 12.93 7.53
CA VAL A 423 18.03 11.69 6.81
C VAL A 423 17.94 11.95 5.31
N PRO A 424 19.01 11.72 4.51
CA PRO A 424 18.99 11.98 3.09
C PRO A 424 18.09 10.96 2.36
N LEU A 425 17.29 11.45 1.39
CA LEU A 425 16.52 10.62 0.48
C LEU A 425 17.45 9.89 -0.51
N PHE A 426 18.52 10.56 -0.95
CA PHE A 426 19.42 10.02 -1.96
C PHE A 426 20.65 9.39 -1.33
N VAL A 427 20.96 8.16 -1.79
CA VAL A 427 22.09 7.35 -1.35
C VAL A 427 22.86 6.83 -2.56
N GLU A 428 24.14 6.50 -2.40
CA GLU A 428 24.90 5.85 -3.49
C GLU A 428 24.45 4.40 -3.73
N LYS A 429 24.09 3.71 -2.65
CA LYS A 429 23.58 2.34 -2.66
C LYS A 429 22.47 2.20 -1.65
N LEU A 430 21.38 1.53 -2.00
CA LEU A 430 20.27 1.27 -1.08
C LEU A 430 20.69 0.41 0.11
N ASP A 431 20.26 0.76 1.31
CA ASP A 431 20.38 -0.10 2.51
C ASP A 431 19.80 -1.50 2.28
N ALA A 432 18.77 -1.59 1.45
CA ALA A 432 18.13 -2.86 1.08
C ALA A 432 19.12 -3.88 0.50
N VAL A 433 20.13 -3.42 -0.23
CA VAL A 433 21.17 -4.30 -0.82
C VAL A 433 22.13 -4.77 0.28
N GLU A 434 22.55 -3.87 1.17
CA GLU A 434 23.36 -4.24 2.33
C GLU A 434 22.63 -5.23 3.26
N LEU A 435 21.34 -5.01 3.46
CA LEU A 435 20.48 -5.90 4.25
C LEU A 435 20.42 -7.30 3.64
N ALA A 436 20.26 -7.40 2.31
CA ALA A 436 20.25 -8.69 1.64
C ALA A 436 21.54 -9.45 1.83
N ASP A 437 22.69 -8.79 1.69
CA ASP A 437 24.00 -9.38 1.93
C ASP A 437 24.15 -9.87 3.39
N LYS A 438 23.77 -9.06 4.36
CA LYS A 438 23.88 -9.38 5.80
C LYS A 438 22.96 -10.53 6.23
N LEU A 439 21.74 -10.56 5.72
CA LEU A 439 20.73 -11.56 6.07
C LEU A 439 20.74 -12.76 5.11
N LYS A 440 21.62 -12.76 4.12
CA LYS A 440 21.69 -13.79 3.07
C LYS A 440 20.36 -14.03 2.38
N LEU A 441 19.68 -12.93 2.03
CA LEU A 441 18.45 -12.98 1.26
C LEU A 441 18.79 -13.29 -0.20
N ASP A 442 17.97 -14.13 -0.84
CA ASP A 442 18.14 -14.47 -2.25
C ASP A 442 17.95 -13.24 -3.18
N LEU A 443 17.15 -12.27 -2.72
CA LEU A 443 16.85 -11.04 -3.46
C LEU A 443 16.83 -9.84 -2.52
N ALA A 444 17.51 -8.75 -2.92
CA ALA A 444 17.45 -7.50 -2.19
C ALA A 444 16.02 -6.91 -2.24
N PRO A 445 15.49 -6.43 -1.09
CA PRO A 445 14.14 -5.86 -1.04
C PRO A 445 14.09 -4.45 -1.67
N VAL A 446 14.27 -4.37 -2.98
CA VAL A 446 14.08 -3.17 -3.79
C VAL A 446 12.59 -2.99 -4.07
N MET A 447 12.04 -1.82 -3.74
CA MET A 447 10.61 -1.53 -3.89
C MET A 447 10.24 -1.28 -5.36
N ILE A 448 10.91 -0.33 -6.00
CA ILE A 448 10.71 -0.02 -7.42
C ILE A 448 12.08 0.05 -8.07
N TYR A 449 12.26 -0.73 -9.15
CA TYR A 449 13.47 -0.71 -9.92
C TYR A 449 13.59 0.55 -10.78
N GLY A 450 14.79 1.08 -10.91
CA GLY A 450 15.07 2.29 -11.64
C GLY A 450 14.59 2.26 -13.09
N ASP A 451 14.61 1.10 -13.74
CA ASP A 451 14.10 0.94 -15.11
C ASP A 451 12.61 1.29 -15.26
N ASP A 452 11.83 1.14 -14.21
CA ASP A 452 10.41 1.54 -14.19
C ASP A 452 10.22 3.01 -13.84
N VAL A 453 11.13 3.63 -13.09
CA VAL A 453 11.03 5.03 -12.66
C VAL A 453 11.23 5.98 -13.85
N THR A 454 10.23 6.82 -14.09
CA THR A 454 10.24 7.79 -15.19
C THR A 454 10.63 9.19 -14.74
N HIS A 455 10.24 9.58 -13.53
CA HIS A 455 10.53 10.92 -12.99
C HIS A 455 10.87 10.83 -11.51
N ILE A 456 11.74 11.74 -11.09
CA ILE A 456 12.00 12.02 -9.67
C ILE A 456 11.71 13.51 -9.44
N VAL A 457 10.94 13.81 -8.38
CA VAL A 457 10.54 15.17 -8.01
C VAL A 457 10.98 15.48 -6.59
N THR A 458 11.72 16.55 -6.43
CA THR A 458 12.10 17.09 -5.12
C THR A 458 11.85 18.61 -5.09
N GLU A 459 12.08 19.26 -3.98
CA GLU A 459 12.05 20.73 -3.88
C GLU A 459 13.09 21.40 -4.79
N GLU A 460 14.12 20.67 -5.22
CA GLU A 460 15.15 21.15 -6.15
C GLU A 460 14.69 21.16 -7.61
N GLY A 461 13.68 20.34 -7.94
CA GLY A 461 13.17 20.26 -9.31
C GLY A 461 12.72 18.85 -9.71
N ILE A 462 12.61 18.65 -11.02
CA ILE A 462 12.20 17.40 -11.67
C ILE A 462 13.35 16.84 -12.50
N ALA A 463 13.67 15.55 -12.33
CA ALA A 463 14.48 14.79 -13.26
C ALA A 463 13.56 13.90 -14.11
N ASN A 464 13.50 14.12 -15.42
CA ASN A 464 12.81 13.28 -16.39
C ASN A 464 13.78 12.23 -16.93
N LEU A 465 13.72 11.03 -16.36
CA LEU A 465 14.65 9.96 -16.67
C LEU A 465 14.38 9.30 -18.05
N LEU A 466 13.22 9.56 -18.67
CA LEU A 466 12.91 9.10 -20.01
C LEU A 466 13.75 9.78 -21.09
N LEU A 467 14.24 11.00 -20.80
CA LEU A 467 15.06 11.79 -21.72
C LEU A 467 16.56 11.54 -21.57
N CYS A 468 16.97 10.71 -20.62
CA CYS A 468 18.37 10.32 -20.44
C CYS A 468 18.78 9.31 -21.52
N ARG A 469 19.92 9.52 -22.16
CA ARG A 469 20.45 8.72 -23.27
C ARG A 469 21.41 7.63 -22.82
N THR A 470 22.01 7.83 -21.65
CA THR A 470 23.02 6.94 -21.06
C THR A 470 22.78 6.79 -19.56
N SER A 471 23.39 5.77 -18.96
CA SER A 471 23.42 5.60 -17.51
C SER A 471 24.06 6.79 -16.79
N ASP A 472 25.11 7.38 -17.39
CA ASP A 472 25.79 8.54 -16.81
C ASP A 472 24.89 9.76 -16.82
N GLU A 473 24.14 10.02 -17.89
CA GLU A 473 23.13 11.10 -17.91
C GLU A 473 22.05 10.86 -16.86
N ARG A 474 21.62 9.62 -16.68
CA ARG A 474 20.64 9.26 -15.67
C ARG A 474 21.16 9.53 -14.27
N GLU A 475 22.38 9.10 -13.96
CA GLU A 475 23.03 9.39 -12.69
C GLU A 475 23.14 10.91 -12.45
N GLN A 476 23.59 11.67 -13.44
CA GLN A 476 23.72 13.12 -13.31
C GLN A 476 22.37 13.83 -13.22
N ALA A 477 21.31 13.31 -13.82
CA ALA A 477 19.96 13.82 -13.65
C ALA A 477 19.47 13.62 -12.21
N ILE A 478 19.72 12.45 -11.62
CA ILE A 478 19.40 12.14 -10.21
C ILE A 478 20.21 13.06 -9.28
N ARG A 479 21.53 13.16 -9.48
CA ARG A 479 22.40 14.07 -8.71
C ARG A 479 21.95 15.53 -8.81
N GLY A 480 21.41 15.92 -9.96
CA GLY A 480 20.92 17.28 -10.24
C GLY A 480 19.72 17.72 -9.40
N VAL A 481 18.90 16.76 -8.94
CA VAL A 481 17.72 17.01 -8.08
C VAL A 481 17.90 16.50 -6.65
N ALA A 482 19.11 16.04 -6.29
CA ALA A 482 19.42 15.49 -4.97
C ALA A 482 19.87 16.56 -3.95
N GLY A 483 19.83 17.83 -4.31
CA GLY A 483 20.11 18.96 -3.42
C GLY A 483 21.52 18.94 -2.81
N TYR A 484 21.58 19.13 -1.50
CA TYR A 484 22.82 19.16 -0.71
C TYR A 484 23.16 17.81 -0.04
N THR A 485 22.48 16.73 -0.39
CA THR A 485 22.90 15.38 0.01
C THR A 485 24.30 15.06 -0.52
N ASP A 486 24.96 14.04 0.02
CA ASP A 486 26.28 13.64 -0.49
C ASP A 486 26.22 13.25 -1.97
N VAL A 487 25.13 12.57 -2.37
CA VAL A 487 24.84 12.27 -3.78
C VAL A 487 24.76 13.56 -4.63
N GLY A 488 24.00 14.55 -4.16
CA GLY A 488 23.83 15.81 -4.89
C GLY A 488 25.11 16.66 -4.94
N ARG A 489 25.97 16.59 -3.92
CA ARG A 489 27.28 17.25 -3.91
C ARG A 489 28.24 16.67 -4.95
N GLY A 490 28.10 15.39 -5.26
CA GLY A 490 28.90 14.70 -6.29
C GLY A 490 28.52 15.00 -7.75
N ARG A 491 27.58 15.95 -8.00
CA ARG A 491 27.15 16.29 -9.37
C ARG A 491 28.24 16.98 -10.19
N ASP A 492 28.33 16.61 -11.47
CA ASP A 492 29.08 17.38 -12.46
C ASP A 492 28.23 18.58 -12.91
N LYS A 493 28.66 19.79 -12.55
CA LYS A 493 27.91 21.02 -12.84
C LYS A 493 27.69 21.26 -14.34
N ARG A 494 28.67 20.89 -15.20
CA ARG A 494 28.55 21.09 -16.67
C ARG A 494 27.54 20.12 -17.25
N GLN A 495 27.58 18.84 -16.84
CA GLN A 495 26.61 17.85 -17.28
C GLN A 495 25.22 18.20 -16.81
N VAL A 496 25.03 18.54 -15.54
CA VAL A 496 23.72 18.97 -14.99
C VAL A 496 23.18 20.19 -15.72
N GLN A 497 24.03 21.17 -16.07
CA GLN A 497 23.62 22.34 -16.86
C GLN A 497 23.17 21.93 -18.27
N ASN A 498 23.90 21.05 -18.95
CA ASN A 498 23.49 20.49 -20.25
C ASN A 498 22.16 19.74 -20.19
N LEU A 499 21.97 18.91 -19.15
CA LEU A 499 20.72 18.18 -18.93
C LEU A 499 19.55 19.16 -18.69
N ARG A 500 19.78 20.28 -17.99
CA ARG A 500 18.79 21.33 -17.79
C ARG A 500 18.41 22.02 -19.11
N GLU A 501 19.39 22.39 -19.93
CA GLU A 501 19.18 22.98 -21.25
C GLU A 501 18.40 22.09 -22.20
N ARG A 502 18.55 20.77 -22.07
CA ARG A 502 17.79 19.76 -22.80
C ARG A 502 16.42 19.43 -22.19
N GLY A 503 16.06 20.02 -21.05
CA GLY A 503 14.81 19.76 -20.35
C GLY A 503 14.75 18.41 -19.63
N VAL A 504 15.86 17.69 -19.48
CA VAL A 504 15.97 16.47 -18.67
C VAL A 504 15.80 16.82 -17.18
N ILE A 505 16.41 17.93 -16.78
CA ILE A 505 16.23 18.53 -15.46
C ILE A 505 15.41 19.80 -15.64
N ARG A 506 14.42 20.01 -14.80
CA ARG A 506 13.65 21.27 -14.73
C ARG A 506 13.59 21.75 -13.29
N ARG A 507 14.08 22.95 -13.06
CA ARG A 507 13.98 23.63 -11.77
C ARG A 507 12.67 24.41 -11.65
N PRO A 508 12.28 24.87 -10.46
CA PRO A 508 11.07 25.68 -10.28
C PRO A 508 10.97 26.86 -11.26
N GLU A 509 12.07 27.62 -11.42
CA GLU A 509 12.12 28.78 -12.31
C GLU A 509 11.96 28.42 -13.80
N ASP A 510 12.39 27.24 -14.24
CA ASP A 510 12.21 26.75 -15.62
C ASP A 510 10.73 26.49 -15.95
N LEU A 511 9.94 26.26 -14.91
CA LEU A 511 8.49 26.09 -14.97
C LEU A 511 7.74 27.39 -14.61
N GLY A 512 8.44 28.50 -14.36
CA GLY A 512 7.83 29.73 -13.89
C GLY A 512 7.09 29.54 -12.56
N ILE A 513 7.70 28.80 -11.65
CA ILE A 513 7.26 28.64 -10.26
C ILE A 513 8.24 29.45 -9.40
N ASP A 514 7.71 30.40 -8.64
CA ASP A 514 8.48 31.05 -7.58
C ASP A 514 8.42 30.16 -6.33
N PRO A 515 9.55 29.69 -5.79
CA PRO A 515 9.55 28.90 -4.56
C PRO A 515 8.90 29.65 -3.37
N LEU A 516 8.92 30.97 -3.35
CA LEU A 516 8.29 31.80 -2.32
C LEU A 516 6.75 31.72 -2.36
N ASP A 517 6.17 31.31 -3.50
CA ASP A 517 4.74 31.07 -3.61
C ASP A 517 4.30 29.76 -2.93
N ALA A 518 5.24 28.91 -2.55
CA ALA A 518 4.95 27.62 -1.89
C ALA A 518 4.58 27.85 -0.41
N ASP A 519 3.44 28.48 -0.20
CA ASP A 519 2.90 28.84 1.12
C ASP A 519 1.67 27.99 1.47
N ARG A 520 1.50 27.71 2.73
CA ARG A 520 0.39 26.92 3.26
C ARG A 520 -0.98 27.53 2.98
N SER A 521 -1.07 28.84 2.70
CA SER A 521 -2.32 29.49 2.30
C SER A 521 -2.86 28.95 0.98
N MET A 522 -2.01 28.30 0.17
CA MET A 522 -2.41 27.66 -1.09
C MET A 522 -3.15 26.33 -0.90
N LEU A 523 -3.03 25.69 0.25
CA LEU A 523 -3.75 24.46 0.54
C LEU A 523 -5.26 24.74 0.71
N ALA A 524 -6.11 23.98 0.05
CA ALA A 524 -7.56 24.10 0.15
C ALA A 524 -8.09 23.80 1.56
N ALA A 525 -7.37 22.98 2.32
CA ALA A 525 -7.59 22.73 3.76
C ALA A 525 -6.23 22.81 4.47
N ARG A 526 -6.17 23.46 5.64
CA ARG A 526 -4.94 23.66 6.41
C ARG A 526 -4.93 22.90 7.73
N SER A 527 -6.01 22.19 8.02
CA SER A 527 -6.20 21.39 9.22
C SER A 527 -7.19 20.27 8.97
N ILE A 528 -7.19 19.27 9.84
CA ILE A 528 -8.21 18.21 9.83
C ILE A 528 -9.63 18.82 10.00
N LYS A 529 -9.76 19.89 10.81
CA LYS A 529 -11.03 20.59 11.00
C LYS A 529 -11.59 21.16 9.70
N ASP A 530 -10.70 21.63 8.80
CA ASP A 530 -11.14 22.13 7.49
C ASP A 530 -11.62 20.98 6.59
N LEU A 531 -10.99 19.79 6.65
CA LEU A 531 -11.47 18.61 5.94
C LEU A 531 -12.87 18.20 6.40
N VAL A 532 -13.13 18.25 7.72
CA VAL A 532 -14.47 18.01 8.28
C VAL A 532 -15.48 19.03 7.76
N ARG A 533 -15.11 20.32 7.69
CA ARG A 533 -15.99 21.36 7.12
C ARG A 533 -16.27 21.13 5.64
N TRP A 534 -15.24 20.80 4.85
CA TRP A 534 -15.38 20.50 3.42
C TRP A 534 -16.32 19.32 3.17
N SER A 535 -16.30 18.30 4.03
CA SER A 535 -17.19 17.14 3.94
C SER A 535 -18.63 17.42 4.38
N GLY A 536 -18.97 18.65 4.82
CA GLY A 536 -20.26 18.95 5.45
C GLY A 536 -20.46 18.25 6.81
N GLY A 537 -19.38 17.85 7.49
CA GLY A 537 -19.41 17.12 8.75
C GLY A 537 -19.51 15.60 8.63
N LEU A 538 -19.52 15.06 7.42
CA LEU A 538 -19.65 13.62 7.17
C LEU A 538 -18.33 12.85 7.41
N TYR A 539 -17.18 13.52 7.29
CA TYR A 539 -15.90 12.93 7.68
C TYR A 539 -15.72 13.02 9.20
N THR A 540 -15.55 11.88 9.83
CA THR A 540 -15.32 11.76 11.28
C THR A 540 -13.90 11.30 11.54
N PRO A 541 -12.92 12.22 11.69
CA PRO A 541 -11.52 11.84 11.82
C PRO A 541 -11.26 10.98 13.05
N PRO A 542 -10.24 10.08 13.01
CA PRO A 542 -9.82 9.29 14.16
C PRO A 542 -9.52 10.17 15.39
N SER A 543 -9.73 9.63 16.60
CA SER A 543 -9.60 10.38 17.86
C SER A 543 -8.25 11.08 18.02
N LYS A 544 -7.15 10.44 17.57
CA LYS A 544 -5.79 11.03 17.60
C LYS A 544 -5.64 12.34 16.83
N PHE A 545 -6.56 12.64 15.91
CA PHE A 545 -6.59 13.88 15.12
C PHE A 545 -7.64 14.88 15.57
N ARG A 546 -8.39 14.60 16.65
CA ARG A 546 -9.44 15.49 17.19
C ARG A 546 -8.90 16.34 18.35
N ASN A 547 -8.01 17.26 18.04
CA ASN A 547 -7.36 18.13 19.05
C ASN A 547 -8.10 19.47 19.26
N TRP A 548 -9.39 19.58 18.92
CA TRP A 548 -10.20 20.80 19.04
C TRP A 548 -11.52 20.56 19.77
#